data_65f3ade5ca6f22b824d412b4b63fba78
#
_entry.id   65f3ade5ca6f22b824d412b4b63fba78
#
_cell.length_a   1.000
_cell.length_b   1.000
_cell.length_c   1.000
_cell.angle_alpha   90.00
_cell.angle_beta   90.00
_cell.angle_gamma   90.00
#
_symmetry.space_group_name_H-M   'P 1'
#
loop_
_entity.id
_entity.type
_entity.pdbx_description
1 polymer ?
#
loop_
_entity_poly.entity_id
_entity_poly.type
_entity_poly.pdbx_seq_one_letter_code
_entity_poly.pdbx_strand_id
1 'polypeptide(L)'
;GSIQKLFSRENDIVILQEDKAGKVLFNKQAIYTAEGNAALTATPNILGQYIPYMGNRGIGKNPESFSVDDYGRIKYASVKTGSIIRLSIDGIEDIVYGVRNFFRDIFINRQKGKIISGYDPYLDLTTFTIEENINEIPIYNCGNEIVKNNVSLPFTYTLELNSLTGDIVLNYNIVGTATIQVVHNGITEVVSGVSGIGNVTIERDNLSITTASVTIAGGTGSFSIPA
;
A
#
# COMPACT_ATOMS: atom_id res chain seq x y z
N GLY A 1 8.54 -8.25 -16.16
CA GLY A 1 7.20 -8.08 -15.61
C GLY A 1 6.20 -7.67 -16.67
N SER A 2 4.90 -7.76 -16.35
CA SER A 2 3.84 -7.37 -17.27
C SER A 2 3.82 -5.86 -17.49
N ILE A 3 3.29 -5.44 -18.65
CA ILE A 3 3.06 -4.02 -18.93
C ILE A 3 1.87 -3.56 -18.09
N GLN A 4 2.06 -2.49 -17.34
CA GLN A 4 1.07 -1.90 -16.45
C GLN A 4 0.48 -0.60 -17.01
N LYS A 5 1.34 0.23 -17.64
CA LYS A 5 0.92 1.52 -18.19
C LYS A 5 1.68 1.82 -19.47
N LEU A 6 0.97 2.38 -20.44
CA LEU A 6 1.52 2.96 -21.66
C LEU A 6 1.19 4.45 -21.67
N PHE A 7 2.16 5.25 -22.06
CA PHE A 7 1.98 6.69 -22.22
C PHE A 7 2.68 7.17 -23.48
N SER A 8 1.90 7.78 -24.36
CA SER A 8 2.40 8.31 -25.63
C SER A 8 2.94 9.72 -25.43
N ARG A 9 4.14 9.95 -25.91
CA ARG A 9 4.77 11.26 -26.07
C ARG A 9 4.93 11.56 -27.56
N GLU A 10 5.37 12.76 -27.90
CA GLU A 10 5.51 13.18 -29.30
C GLU A 10 6.36 12.23 -30.16
N ASN A 11 7.44 11.69 -29.61
CA ASN A 11 8.44 10.92 -30.36
C ASN A 11 8.56 9.46 -29.90
N ASP A 12 7.92 9.08 -28.80
CA ASP A 12 8.04 7.74 -28.24
C ASP A 12 6.82 7.35 -27.39
N ILE A 13 6.70 6.05 -27.12
CA ILE A 13 5.81 5.51 -26.11
C ILE A 13 6.64 5.09 -24.91
N VAL A 14 6.31 5.64 -23.75
CA VAL A 14 6.83 5.16 -22.48
C VAL A 14 6.06 3.91 -22.08
N ILE A 15 6.80 2.87 -21.72
CA ILE A 15 6.26 1.59 -21.26
C ILE A 15 6.69 1.39 -19.82
N LEU A 16 5.71 1.38 -18.91
CA LEU A 16 5.94 1.06 -17.51
C LEU A 16 5.48 -0.37 -17.23
N GLN A 17 6.41 -1.18 -16.79
CA GLN A 17 6.20 -2.56 -16.41
C GLN A 17 6.24 -2.70 -14.89
N GLU A 18 5.92 -3.90 -14.38
CA GLU A 18 6.04 -4.17 -12.93
C GLU A 18 7.43 -3.86 -12.38
N ASP A 19 8.48 -4.30 -13.07
CA ASP A 19 9.85 -4.22 -12.57
C ASP A 19 10.72 -3.20 -13.28
N LYS A 20 10.37 -2.83 -14.50
CA LYS A 20 11.18 -1.98 -15.37
C LYS A 20 10.36 -0.90 -16.03
N ALA A 21 11.05 0.13 -16.48
CA ALA A 21 10.52 1.14 -17.36
C ALA A 21 11.37 1.20 -18.63
N GLY A 22 10.77 1.57 -19.73
CA GLY A 22 11.47 1.75 -21.00
C GLY A 22 10.66 2.58 -21.97
N LYS A 23 11.18 2.74 -23.17
CA LYS A 23 10.51 3.46 -24.25
C LYS A 23 10.65 2.75 -25.59
N VAL A 24 9.72 3.02 -26.48
CA VAL A 24 9.74 2.62 -27.88
C VAL A 24 9.62 3.86 -28.74
N LEU A 25 10.51 4.02 -29.71
CA LEU A 25 10.50 5.17 -30.59
C LEU A 25 9.49 4.96 -31.74
N PHE A 26 8.88 6.05 -32.21
CA PHE A 26 8.02 6.03 -33.41
C PHE A 26 8.87 6.25 -34.66
N ASN A 27 8.67 5.39 -35.67
CA ASN A 27 9.28 5.50 -37.00
C ASN A 27 10.81 5.72 -36.97
N LYS A 28 11.46 5.39 -35.89
CA LYS A 28 12.89 5.56 -35.66
C LYS A 28 13.48 4.36 -34.98
N GLN A 29 14.71 4.03 -35.34
CA GLN A 29 15.51 2.98 -34.69
C GLN A 29 16.82 3.56 -34.24
N ALA A 30 17.27 3.22 -33.05
CA ALA A 30 18.60 3.56 -32.57
C ALA A 30 19.60 2.56 -33.16
N ILE A 31 20.59 3.07 -33.91
CA ILE A 31 21.74 2.30 -34.40
C ILE A 31 22.94 2.77 -33.60
N TYR A 32 23.70 1.83 -33.06
CA TYR A 32 24.94 2.13 -32.38
C TYR A 32 26.08 1.95 -33.35
N THR A 33 26.94 2.97 -33.47
CA THR A 33 28.19 2.86 -34.23
C THR A 33 29.17 1.96 -33.48
N ALA A 34 30.24 1.51 -34.20
CA ALA A 34 31.31 0.71 -33.58
C ALA A 34 32.01 1.44 -32.42
N GLU A 35 31.93 2.78 -32.39
CA GLU A 35 32.49 3.62 -31.31
C GLU A 35 31.48 3.84 -30.16
N GLY A 36 30.29 3.22 -30.19
CA GLY A 36 29.28 3.33 -29.13
C GLY A 36 28.35 4.55 -29.22
N ASN A 37 28.48 5.38 -30.25
CA ASN A 37 27.61 6.52 -30.45
C ASN A 37 26.23 6.07 -30.98
N ALA A 38 25.13 6.58 -30.38
CA ALA A 38 23.79 6.31 -30.86
C ALA A 38 23.42 7.27 -32.01
N ALA A 39 23.03 6.73 -33.15
CA ALA A 39 22.40 7.45 -34.23
C ALA A 39 20.96 7.01 -34.44
N LEU A 40 20.04 7.94 -34.73
CA LEU A 40 18.67 7.65 -35.05
C LEU A 40 18.49 7.52 -36.54
N THR A 41 17.95 6.39 -37.00
CA THR A 41 17.65 6.16 -38.43
C THR A 41 16.16 6.02 -38.58
N ALA A 42 15.59 6.53 -39.68
CA ALA A 42 14.20 6.30 -40.05
C ALA A 42 14.00 4.81 -40.39
N THR A 43 12.87 4.26 -39.94
CA THR A 43 12.46 2.89 -40.25
C THR A 43 11.04 2.89 -40.80
N PRO A 44 10.69 2.00 -41.74
CA PRO A 44 9.32 1.83 -42.19
C PRO A 44 8.40 1.23 -41.11
N ASN A 45 8.96 0.70 -40.06
CA ASN A 45 8.19 0.15 -38.95
C ASN A 45 7.66 1.29 -38.07
N ILE A 46 6.37 1.27 -37.77
CA ILE A 46 5.71 2.27 -36.92
C ILE A 46 6.33 2.30 -35.52
N LEU A 47 6.59 1.11 -34.94
CA LEU A 47 7.25 0.96 -33.65
C LEU A 47 8.69 0.47 -33.84
N GLY A 48 9.61 1.19 -33.25
CA GLY A 48 11.02 0.83 -33.20
C GLY A 48 11.33 -0.17 -32.09
N GLN A 49 12.60 -0.30 -31.78
CA GLN A 49 13.08 -1.21 -30.74
C GLN A 49 12.72 -0.66 -29.33
N TYR A 50 12.43 -1.57 -28.41
CA TYR A 50 12.29 -1.25 -27.00
C TYR A 50 13.64 -0.91 -26.37
N ILE A 51 13.73 0.25 -25.74
CA ILE A 51 14.93 0.74 -25.06
C ILE A 51 14.62 0.82 -23.56
N PRO A 52 15.18 -0.07 -22.73
CA PRO A 52 14.97 -0.03 -21.29
C PRO A 52 15.74 1.13 -20.65
N TYR A 53 15.14 1.76 -19.64
CA TYR A 53 15.86 2.63 -18.73
C TYR A 53 16.70 1.82 -17.74
N MET A 54 17.75 2.43 -17.20
CA MET A 54 18.62 1.77 -16.22
C MET A 54 17.89 1.51 -14.90
N GLY A 55 18.15 0.35 -14.31
CA GLY A 55 17.65 -0.07 -13.01
C GLY A 55 16.27 -0.71 -13.05
N ASN A 56 15.87 -1.22 -11.89
CA ASN A 56 14.59 -1.89 -11.69
C ASN A 56 13.58 -0.89 -11.07
N ARG A 57 13.19 0.11 -11.85
CA ARG A 57 12.32 1.21 -11.44
C ARG A 57 10.95 1.10 -12.13
N GLY A 58 10.31 -0.07 -11.99
CA GLY A 58 8.97 -0.29 -12.51
C GLY A 58 7.89 0.32 -11.63
N ILE A 59 6.67 0.43 -12.19
CA ILE A 59 5.50 0.98 -11.50
C ILE A 59 4.85 -0.03 -10.53
N GLY A 60 5.32 -1.29 -10.52
CA GLY A 60 4.68 -2.35 -9.76
C GLY A 60 3.29 -2.67 -10.30
N LYS A 61 2.37 -2.99 -9.41
CA LYS A 61 0.95 -3.27 -9.74
C LYS A 61 0.05 -2.07 -9.44
N ASN A 62 0.60 -0.86 -9.49
CA ASN A 62 -0.11 0.38 -9.17
C ASN A 62 -0.11 1.37 -10.36
N PRO A 63 -0.75 1.02 -11.50
CA PRO A 63 -0.80 1.89 -12.66
C PRO A 63 -1.52 3.23 -12.39
N GLU A 64 -2.35 3.30 -11.35
CA GLU A 64 -3.04 4.50 -10.90
C GLU A 64 -2.11 5.49 -10.18
N SER A 65 -0.90 5.06 -9.81
CA SER A 65 0.13 5.96 -9.25
C SER A 65 0.83 6.82 -10.31
N PHE A 66 0.41 6.72 -11.55
CA PHE A 66 0.97 7.46 -12.67
C PHE A 66 0.35 8.86 -12.76
N SER A 67 1.18 9.89 -12.79
CA SER A 67 0.79 11.27 -13.08
C SER A 67 1.80 11.94 -14.03
N VAL A 68 1.34 12.95 -14.73
CA VAL A 68 2.16 13.78 -15.63
C VAL A 68 1.95 15.23 -15.25
N ASP A 69 3.02 15.99 -15.12
CA ASP A 69 2.94 17.43 -14.91
C ASP A 69 2.94 18.21 -16.23
N ASP A 70 2.73 19.54 -16.15
CA ASP A 70 2.65 20.43 -17.32
C ASP A 70 3.94 20.48 -18.14
N TYR A 71 5.06 20.05 -17.56
CA TYR A 71 6.35 19.95 -18.24
C TYR A 71 6.57 18.59 -18.90
N GLY A 72 5.57 17.72 -18.90
CA GLY A 72 5.66 16.36 -19.45
C GLY A 72 6.50 15.40 -18.60
N ARG A 73 6.83 15.76 -17.36
CA ARG A 73 7.55 14.88 -16.44
C ARG A 73 6.58 13.87 -15.85
N ILE A 74 6.89 12.60 -15.99
CA ILE A 74 6.09 11.50 -15.47
C ILE A 74 6.55 11.20 -14.05
N LYS A 75 5.61 11.06 -13.13
CA LYS A 75 5.87 10.66 -11.74
C LYS A 75 5.02 9.45 -11.40
N TYR A 76 5.59 8.50 -10.68
CA TYR A 76 4.88 7.29 -10.23
C TYR A 76 5.56 6.67 -9.01
N ALA A 77 4.80 5.85 -8.28
CA ALA A 77 5.31 5.12 -7.14
C ALA A 77 5.93 3.78 -7.58
N SER A 78 7.13 3.49 -7.09
CA SER A 78 7.78 2.21 -7.27
C SER A 78 7.87 1.50 -5.90
N VAL A 79 6.89 0.64 -5.63
CA VAL A 79 6.79 -0.09 -4.36
C VAL A 79 8.03 -0.97 -4.14
N LYS A 80 8.53 -1.59 -5.20
CA LYS A 80 9.70 -2.48 -5.13
C LYS A 80 10.98 -1.75 -4.68
N THR A 81 11.17 -0.52 -5.10
CA THR A 81 12.32 0.30 -4.71
C THR A 81 12.06 1.14 -3.46
N GLY A 82 10.80 1.20 -3.01
CA GLY A 82 10.38 2.02 -1.89
C GLY A 82 10.54 3.51 -2.16
N SER A 83 10.26 3.95 -3.39
CA SER A 83 10.51 5.34 -3.79
C SER A 83 9.49 5.85 -4.80
N ILE A 84 9.44 7.17 -4.93
CA ILE A 84 8.73 7.85 -6.01
C ILE A 84 9.73 8.15 -7.11
N ILE A 85 9.37 7.77 -8.32
CA ILE A 85 10.22 7.88 -9.51
C ILE A 85 9.73 9.07 -10.34
N ARG A 86 10.67 9.85 -10.84
CA ARG A 86 10.46 10.84 -11.89
C ARG A 86 11.13 10.37 -13.17
N LEU A 87 10.38 10.36 -14.26
CA LEU A 87 10.88 10.15 -15.60
C LEU A 87 10.72 11.44 -16.40
N SER A 88 11.82 12.03 -16.78
CA SER A 88 11.90 13.26 -17.57
C SER A 88 12.68 13.04 -18.85
N ILE A 89 12.98 14.13 -19.57
CA ILE A 89 13.87 14.10 -20.74
C ILE A 89 15.29 13.66 -20.37
N ASP A 90 15.73 14.00 -19.15
CA ASP A 90 17.08 13.68 -18.63
C ASP A 90 17.21 12.22 -18.19
N GLY A 91 16.12 11.47 -18.17
CA GLY A 91 16.10 10.07 -17.77
C GLY A 91 15.19 9.79 -16.58
N ILE A 92 15.54 8.72 -15.88
CA ILE A 92 14.77 8.19 -14.76
C ILE A 92 15.54 8.33 -13.45
N GLU A 93 14.92 8.93 -12.44
CA GLU A 93 15.54 9.13 -11.13
C GLU A 93 14.58 8.99 -9.96
N ASP A 94 15.12 8.76 -8.77
CA ASP A 94 14.39 8.75 -7.50
C ASP A 94 14.31 10.17 -6.95
N ILE A 95 13.10 10.66 -6.64
CA ILE A 95 12.90 12.03 -6.13
C ILE A 95 12.69 12.09 -4.61
N VAL A 96 12.79 10.96 -3.93
CA VAL A 96 12.61 10.85 -2.47
C VAL A 96 13.93 10.97 -1.70
N TYR A 97 14.87 11.73 -2.22
CA TYR A 97 16.18 11.91 -1.61
C TYR A 97 16.04 12.49 -0.20
N GLY A 98 16.67 11.85 0.79
CA GLY A 98 16.59 12.24 2.20
C GLY A 98 15.40 11.68 2.98
N VAL A 99 14.31 11.27 2.32
CA VAL A 99 13.11 10.69 2.96
C VAL A 99 12.80 9.27 2.48
N ARG A 100 13.79 8.61 1.91
CA ARG A 100 13.65 7.27 1.32
C ARG A 100 13.18 6.22 2.32
N ASN A 101 13.67 6.26 3.54
CA ASN A 101 13.26 5.31 4.58
C ASN A 101 11.77 5.43 4.90
N PHE A 102 11.26 6.64 4.97
CA PHE A 102 9.83 6.90 5.18
C PHE A 102 8.97 6.25 4.07
N PHE A 103 9.30 6.49 2.80
CA PHE A 103 8.55 5.89 1.69
C PHE A 103 8.69 4.38 1.63
N ARG A 104 9.89 3.85 1.86
CA ARG A 104 10.11 2.41 1.92
C ARG A 104 9.23 1.75 2.98
N ASP A 105 9.21 2.30 4.18
CA ASP A 105 8.47 1.73 5.30
C ASP A 105 6.95 1.82 5.06
N ILE A 106 6.47 2.92 4.50
CA ILE A 106 5.05 3.06 4.10
C ILE A 106 4.70 2.02 3.02
N PHE A 107 5.51 1.89 1.98
CA PHE A 107 5.22 0.96 0.88
C PHE A 107 5.29 -0.50 1.31
N ILE A 108 6.22 -0.87 2.19
CA ILE A 108 6.30 -2.23 2.74
C ILE A 108 5.07 -2.54 3.59
N ASN A 109 4.69 -1.65 4.49
CA ASN A 109 3.56 -1.86 5.39
C ASN A 109 2.19 -1.82 4.68
N ARG A 110 2.12 -1.20 3.49
CA ARG A 110 0.89 -1.00 2.72
C ARG A 110 0.93 -1.65 1.33
N GLN A 111 1.70 -2.70 1.16
CA GLN A 111 1.90 -3.38 -0.15
C GLN A 111 0.61 -3.83 -0.83
N LYS A 112 -0.48 -3.99 -0.10
CA LYS A 112 -1.76 -4.45 -0.62
C LYS A 112 -2.74 -3.31 -0.96
N GLY A 113 -2.45 -2.08 -0.53
CA GLY A 113 -3.24 -0.90 -0.86
C GLY A 113 -2.93 -0.35 -2.24
N LYS A 114 -3.90 0.27 -2.87
CA LYS A 114 -3.69 1.03 -4.11
C LYS A 114 -2.95 2.32 -3.83
N ILE A 115 -2.07 2.69 -4.75
CA ILE A 115 -1.42 3.99 -4.75
C ILE A 115 -1.98 4.75 -5.94
N ILE A 116 -2.57 5.90 -5.66
CA ILE A 116 -3.19 6.78 -6.66
C ILE A 116 -2.43 8.09 -6.65
N SER A 117 -2.17 8.66 -7.82
CA SER A 117 -1.57 9.98 -7.90
C SER A 117 -2.38 10.91 -8.79
N GLY A 118 -2.25 12.18 -8.51
CA GLY A 118 -2.82 13.26 -9.31
C GLY A 118 -1.89 14.46 -9.32
N TYR A 119 -1.92 15.21 -10.41
CA TYR A 119 -1.21 16.49 -10.55
C TYR A 119 -2.22 17.63 -10.52
N ASP A 120 -1.95 18.61 -9.67
CA ASP A 120 -2.69 19.86 -9.59
C ASP A 120 -1.89 20.97 -10.31
N PRO A 121 -2.33 21.41 -11.50
CA PRO A 121 -1.62 22.43 -12.26
C PRO A 121 -1.67 23.82 -11.62
N TYR A 122 -2.67 24.09 -10.78
CA TYR A 122 -2.77 25.40 -10.11
C TYR A 122 -1.74 25.57 -9.01
N LEU A 123 -1.47 24.51 -8.25
CA LEU A 123 -0.51 24.52 -7.17
C LEU A 123 0.88 23.97 -7.57
N ASP A 124 1.04 23.49 -8.81
CA ASP A 124 2.21 22.75 -9.30
C ASP A 124 2.62 21.60 -8.35
N LEU A 125 1.63 20.89 -7.82
CA LEU A 125 1.82 19.83 -6.86
C LEU A 125 1.40 18.47 -7.43
N THR A 126 2.22 17.46 -7.16
CA THR A 126 1.84 16.06 -7.39
C THR A 126 1.54 15.41 -6.04
N THR A 127 0.31 14.94 -5.91
CA THR A 127 -0.16 14.25 -4.69
C THR A 127 -0.16 12.76 -4.90
N PHE A 128 0.33 12.00 -3.93
CA PHE A 128 0.24 10.55 -3.88
C PHE A 128 -0.61 10.15 -2.68
N THR A 129 -1.71 9.47 -2.95
CA THR A 129 -2.58 8.89 -1.93
C THR A 129 -2.36 7.40 -1.89
N ILE A 130 -2.10 6.88 -0.71
CA ILE A 130 -1.95 5.45 -0.47
C ILE A 130 -3.22 4.99 0.22
N GLU A 131 -3.97 4.12 -0.46
CA GLU A 131 -5.15 3.49 0.11
C GLU A 131 -4.71 2.56 1.23
N GLU A 132 -5.21 2.81 2.42
CA GLU A 132 -5.04 1.88 3.52
C GLU A 132 -6.00 0.72 3.30
N ASN A 133 -5.47 -0.48 3.26
CA ASN A 133 -6.32 -1.66 3.11
C ASN A 133 -7.03 -1.93 4.43
N ILE A 134 -8.11 -1.17 4.66
CA ILE A 134 -8.95 -1.28 5.86
C ILE A 134 -9.70 -2.64 5.91
N ASN A 135 -9.62 -3.42 4.85
CA ASN A 135 -10.37 -4.68 4.71
C ASN A 135 -9.62 -5.91 5.24
N GLU A 136 -8.35 -5.79 5.62
CA GLU A 136 -7.71 -6.87 6.37
C GLU A 136 -7.98 -6.63 7.86
N ILE A 137 -8.98 -7.32 8.37
CA ILE A 137 -9.19 -7.43 9.80
C ILE A 137 -7.91 -8.07 10.37
N PRO A 138 -7.12 -7.36 11.17
CA PRO A 138 -5.89 -7.91 11.70
C PRO A 138 -6.20 -9.14 12.53
N ILE A 139 -5.35 -10.17 12.37
CA ILE A 139 -5.48 -11.43 13.09
C ILE A 139 -4.43 -11.42 14.20
N TYR A 140 -4.83 -11.68 15.41
CA TYR A 140 -3.97 -11.78 16.58
C TYR A 140 -4.13 -13.15 17.23
N ASN A 141 -3.03 -13.73 17.67
CA ASN A 141 -3.09 -14.95 18.47
C ASN A 141 -3.51 -14.64 19.90
N CYS A 142 -4.33 -15.49 20.46
CA CYS A 142 -4.70 -15.43 21.88
C CYS A 142 -3.43 -15.54 22.75
N GLY A 143 -3.36 -14.77 23.82
CA GLY A 143 -2.19 -14.71 24.69
C GLY A 143 -1.16 -13.62 24.32
N ASN A 144 -1.35 -12.88 23.23
CA ASN A 144 -0.51 -11.75 22.87
C ASN A 144 -1.13 -10.43 23.29
N GLU A 145 -0.32 -9.55 23.87
CA GLU A 145 -0.76 -8.19 24.15
C GLU A 145 -0.94 -7.39 22.85
N ILE A 146 -2.09 -6.71 22.74
CA ILE A 146 -2.40 -5.80 21.63
C ILE A 146 -2.45 -4.38 22.18
N VAL A 147 -1.49 -3.54 21.79
CA VAL A 147 -1.45 -2.12 22.14
C VAL A 147 -1.74 -1.29 20.91
N LYS A 148 -2.75 -0.45 20.98
CA LYS A 148 -3.12 0.49 19.92
C LYS A 148 -3.25 1.90 20.48
N ASN A 149 -2.51 2.82 19.88
CA ASN A 149 -2.53 4.23 20.22
C ASN A 149 -3.10 5.04 19.04
N ASN A 150 -4.04 5.93 19.30
CA ASN A 150 -4.62 6.83 18.32
C ASN A 150 -5.21 6.13 17.08
N VAL A 151 -5.98 5.07 17.30
CA VAL A 151 -6.63 4.32 16.21
C VAL A 151 -7.94 4.98 15.82
N SER A 152 -8.22 4.98 14.52
CA SER A 152 -9.56 5.33 14.02
C SER A 152 -10.56 4.26 14.46
N LEU A 153 -11.61 4.67 15.16
CA LEU A 153 -12.68 3.78 15.60
C LEU A 153 -13.85 3.85 14.61
N PRO A 154 -14.60 2.77 14.38
CA PRO A 154 -14.45 1.46 15.04
C PRO A 154 -13.24 0.66 14.57
N PHE A 155 -12.62 -0.09 15.47
CA PHE A 155 -11.51 -0.99 15.19
C PHE A 155 -11.95 -2.43 15.39
N THR A 156 -11.84 -3.25 14.34
CA THR A 156 -12.21 -4.67 14.38
C THR A 156 -10.97 -5.52 14.12
N TYR A 157 -10.83 -6.61 14.87
CA TYR A 157 -9.79 -7.60 14.68
C TYR A 157 -10.29 -9.01 14.94
N THR A 158 -9.59 -10.01 14.43
CA THR A 158 -9.87 -11.42 14.66
C THR A 158 -8.87 -11.98 15.65
N LEU A 159 -9.36 -12.66 16.68
CA LEU A 159 -8.56 -13.46 17.59
C LEU A 159 -8.52 -14.90 17.10
N GLU A 160 -7.30 -15.45 16.98
CA GLU A 160 -7.09 -16.88 16.81
C GLU A 160 -7.02 -17.55 18.18
N LEU A 161 -7.99 -18.43 18.45
CA LEU A 161 -8.13 -19.11 19.72
C LEU A 161 -7.33 -20.42 19.77
N ASN A 162 -6.82 -20.84 18.61
CA ASN A 162 -6.10 -22.11 18.45
C ASN A 162 -6.84 -23.29 19.07
N SER A 163 -6.12 -24.21 19.71
CA SER A 163 -6.66 -25.37 20.41
C SER A 163 -7.00 -25.11 21.89
N LEU A 164 -7.05 -23.85 22.31
CA LEU A 164 -7.37 -23.52 23.68
C LEU A 164 -8.81 -23.93 24.03
N THR A 165 -9.01 -24.41 25.23
CA THR A 165 -10.31 -24.80 25.79
C THR A 165 -10.70 -23.85 26.89
N GLY A 166 -12.01 -23.61 27.02
CA GLY A 166 -12.54 -22.68 28.02
C GLY A 166 -13.05 -21.38 27.42
N ASP A 167 -13.55 -20.53 28.27
CA ASP A 167 -14.15 -19.25 27.90
C ASP A 167 -13.12 -18.28 27.32
N ILE A 168 -13.59 -17.43 26.42
CA ILE A 168 -12.77 -16.35 25.87
C ILE A 168 -12.82 -15.18 26.83
N VAL A 169 -11.71 -14.91 27.51
CA VAL A 169 -11.57 -13.75 28.39
C VAL A 169 -10.74 -12.67 27.70
N LEU A 170 -11.39 -11.56 27.40
CA LEU A 170 -10.77 -10.40 26.79
C LEU A 170 -10.49 -9.36 27.89
N ASN A 171 -9.26 -9.24 28.32
CA ASN A 171 -8.82 -8.16 29.22
C ASN A 171 -8.61 -6.88 28.41
N TYR A 172 -9.03 -5.73 28.93
CA TYR A 172 -8.85 -4.45 28.27
C TYR A 172 -8.34 -3.37 29.22
N ASN A 173 -7.67 -2.38 28.62
CA ASN A 173 -7.33 -1.12 29.27
C ASN A 173 -7.65 0.00 28.28
N ILE A 174 -8.75 0.72 28.51
CA ILE A 174 -9.29 1.71 27.58
C ILE A 174 -9.23 3.09 28.19
N VAL A 175 -8.65 4.03 27.43
CA VAL A 175 -8.67 5.46 27.76
C VAL A 175 -9.87 6.10 27.06
N GLY A 176 -10.75 6.72 27.82
CA GLY A 176 -12.03 7.22 27.32
C GLY A 176 -13.15 6.19 27.51
N THR A 177 -14.27 6.37 26.82
CA THR A 177 -15.44 5.49 26.91
C THR A 177 -15.64 4.77 25.58
N ALA A 178 -15.70 3.45 25.61
CA ALA A 178 -15.88 2.62 24.42
C ALA A 178 -16.97 1.56 24.59
N THR A 179 -17.34 0.95 23.49
CA THR A 179 -18.16 -0.25 23.42
C THR A 179 -17.32 -1.37 22.85
N ILE A 180 -17.26 -2.51 23.53
CA ILE A 180 -16.59 -3.71 23.07
C ILE A 180 -17.66 -4.71 22.64
N GLN A 181 -17.55 -5.19 21.43
CA GLN A 181 -18.37 -6.26 20.88
C GLN A 181 -17.48 -7.44 20.55
N VAL A 182 -17.82 -8.61 21.07
CA VAL A 182 -17.12 -9.87 20.73
C VAL A 182 -18.13 -10.83 20.11
N VAL A 183 -17.77 -11.43 18.99
CA VAL A 183 -18.62 -12.39 18.27
C VAL A 183 -17.86 -13.71 18.13
N HIS A 184 -18.44 -14.78 18.64
CA HIS A 184 -17.94 -16.14 18.49
C HIS A 184 -19.12 -17.09 18.21
N ASN A 185 -18.99 -17.92 17.17
CA ASN A 185 -20.04 -18.91 16.79
C ASN A 185 -21.46 -18.32 16.65
N GLY A 186 -21.58 -17.07 16.17
CA GLY A 186 -22.87 -16.38 16.07
C GLY A 186 -23.42 -15.83 17.40
N ILE A 187 -22.78 -16.12 18.52
CA ILE A 187 -23.07 -15.49 19.81
C ILE A 187 -22.36 -14.14 19.84
N THR A 188 -23.08 -13.11 20.25
CA THR A 188 -22.56 -11.75 20.32
C THR A 188 -22.74 -11.22 21.74
N GLU A 189 -21.61 -10.85 22.35
CA GLU A 189 -21.58 -10.11 23.61
C GLU A 189 -21.20 -8.65 23.34
N VAL A 190 -21.96 -7.75 23.95
CA VAL A 190 -21.74 -6.31 23.83
C VAL A 190 -21.66 -5.67 25.20
N VAL A 191 -20.53 -5.07 25.51
CA VAL A 191 -20.33 -4.30 26.72
C VAL A 191 -20.13 -2.84 26.38
N SER A 192 -21.06 -2.00 26.76
CA SER A 192 -21.08 -0.57 26.46
C SER A 192 -20.60 0.27 27.64
N GLY A 193 -20.04 1.42 27.36
CA GLY A 193 -19.61 2.37 28.37
C GLY A 193 -18.38 1.93 29.18
N VAL A 194 -17.57 1.02 28.63
CA VAL A 194 -16.34 0.56 29.29
C VAL A 194 -15.26 1.64 29.26
N SER A 195 -14.56 1.78 30.39
CA SER A 195 -13.37 2.65 30.48
C SER A 195 -12.41 2.11 31.53
N GLY A 196 -11.13 2.40 31.41
CA GLY A 196 -10.12 1.88 32.31
C GLY A 196 -9.85 0.39 32.09
N ILE A 197 -9.49 -0.31 33.16
CA ILE A 197 -9.11 -1.73 33.14
C ILE A 197 -10.34 -2.58 33.47
N GLY A 198 -10.56 -3.64 32.69
CA GLY A 198 -11.63 -4.59 32.90
C GLY A 198 -11.48 -5.83 32.02
N ASN A 199 -12.51 -6.66 32.02
CA ASN A 199 -12.58 -7.82 31.14
C ASN A 199 -14.01 -8.02 30.59
N VAL A 200 -14.04 -8.72 29.45
CA VAL A 200 -15.27 -9.27 28.85
C VAL A 200 -15.08 -10.77 28.69
N THR A 201 -16.03 -11.55 29.13
CA THR A 201 -15.97 -13.02 29.02
C THR A 201 -17.09 -13.50 28.12
N ILE A 202 -16.76 -14.35 27.17
CA ILE A 202 -17.71 -15.08 26.31
C ILE A 202 -17.54 -16.56 26.53
N GLU A 203 -18.64 -17.25 26.75
CA GLU A 203 -18.67 -18.71 26.78
C GLU A 203 -18.32 -19.27 25.40
N ARG A 204 -17.39 -20.21 25.39
CA ARG A 204 -17.01 -20.93 24.19
C ARG A 204 -17.72 -22.27 24.10
N ASP A 205 -18.87 -22.30 23.46
CA ASP A 205 -19.73 -23.45 23.30
C ASP A 205 -19.30 -24.41 22.17
N ASN A 206 -18.47 -23.95 21.24
CA ASN A 206 -17.99 -24.75 20.11
C ASN A 206 -16.48 -24.66 19.90
N LEU A 207 -15.76 -25.68 20.32
CA LEU A 207 -14.30 -25.77 20.21
C LEU A 207 -13.78 -25.96 18.78
N SER A 208 -14.66 -26.32 17.84
CA SER A 208 -14.30 -26.45 16.42
C SER A 208 -14.12 -25.08 15.74
N ILE A 209 -14.66 -24.03 16.32
CA ILE A 209 -14.50 -22.66 15.83
C ILE A 209 -13.29 -22.04 16.53
N THR A 210 -12.25 -21.80 15.77
CA THR A 210 -10.95 -21.36 16.27
C THR A 210 -10.75 -19.85 16.20
N THR A 211 -11.78 -19.09 15.86
CA THR A 211 -11.68 -17.62 15.72
C THR A 211 -12.82 -16.90 16.43
N ALA A 212 -12.52 -15.71 16.94
CA ALA A 212 -13.50 -14.76 17.43
C ALA A 212 -13.24 -13.39 16.79
N SER A 213 -14.32 -12.65 16.50
CA SER A 213 -14.21 -11.27 16.01
C SER A 213 -14.42 -10.30 17.16
N VAL A 214 -13.53 -9.34 17.32
CA VAL A 214 -13.63 -8.30 18.35
C VAL A 214 -13.70 -6.95 17.68
N THR A 215 -14.71 -6.17 18.02
CA THR A 215 -14.91 -4.80 17.55
C THR A 215 -14.93 -3.84 18.73
N ILE A 216 -14.09 -2.82 18.67
CA ILE A 216 -14.05 -1.72 19.64
C ILE A 216 -14.58 -0.48 18.94
N ALA A 217 -15.64 0.09 19.46
CA ALA A 217 -16.30 1.27 18.90
C ALA A 217 -16.51 2.35 19.96
N GLY A 218 -16.45 3.60 19.57
CA GLY A 218 -16.56 4.74 20.48
C GLY A 218 -15.31 5.00 21.30
N GLY A 219 -15.29 6.11 22.00
CA GLY A 219 -14.15 6.56 22.78
C GLY A 219 -13.13 7.35 21.95
N THR A 220 -12.28 8.06 22.65
CA THR A 220 -11.08 8.72 22.11
C THR A 220 -9.92 8.27 22.97
N GLY A 221 -8.85 7.81 22.35
CA GLY A 221 -7.67 7.43 23.11
C GLY A 221 -7.02 6.14 22.64
N SER A 222 -6.10 5.65 23.44
CA SER A 222 -5.40 4.38 23.25
C SER A 222 -6.09 3.26 24.00
N PHE A 223 -6.03 2.06 23.47
CA PHE A 223 -6.43 0.85 24.18
C PHE A 223 -5.31 -0.17 24.14
N SER A 224 -5.21 -0.98 25.17
CA SER A 224 -4.40 -2.18 25.20
C SER A 224 -5.24 -3.36 25.60
N ILE A 225 -4.97 -4.50 25.02
CA ILE A 225 -5.54 -5.78 25.37
C ILE A 225 -4.35 -6.61 25.84
N PRO A 226 -4.18 -6.76 27.17
CA PRO A 226 -3.10 -7.58 27.70
C PRO A 226 -3.26 -9.04 27.31
N ALA A 227 -2.16 -9.75 27.32
CA ALA A 227 -2.10 -11.17 27.01
C ALA A 227 -2.83 -12.04 28.07
#